data_333fae6c172d4472ecb5928b43de012e
#
_entry.id   333fae6c172d4472ecb5928b43de012e
#
_cell.length_a   1.000
_cell.length_b   1.000
_cell.length_c   1.000
_cell.angle_alpha   90.00
_cell.angle_beta   90.00
_cell.angle_gamma   90.00
#
_symmetry.space_group_name_H-M   'P 1'
#
loop_
_entity.id
_entity.type
_entity.pdbx_description
1 polymer ?
#
loop_
_entity_poly.entity_id
_entity_poly.type
_entity_poly.pdbx_seq_one_letter_code
_entity_poly.pdbx_strand_id
1 'polypeptide(L)'
;MNPLKDLLLKNKFFISNTYQLEDGDTFISINSGHKFLSKNDEKKVKYILCDASEAVSENLIKIPGLNENFIKWVDEIYDIKHNKFENFFVTGTNGKTSAVHFLSEIFKKNDVAYASMGTLGSFLEENEIEGQKLTTENPLFIRKFLKKVQNHTKYVFFEASSIGINQKRLDGLEIKHVGFTSFAEDHLDYHQTTSNYISSKLELLSNRSLETLAFNQDMNITKEIKQNANARSIFSISSSNKKAEIYYEILDIDENGWIRFDTFTPWGQFSSNVRLWVDYNVLNLLISLPYYYYCFGEIKSFFRKIENILLPNGRFEVLDFKTKHKKVIIDFAHTPEAMEKILSQLSINYKDKIFLVFGCGGDRDKGKRPKMGAIAEKYATKIFLTSDNSRSESPDEIIDMIAAGIKDKLKIQINIDREKAIQLAINSMNHDAVLVVAGRGHENFQIEQGNRLKFSDREIVKKCLA
;
A
#
# COMPACT_ATOMS: atom_id res chain seq x y z
N MET A 1 20.90 -17.69 -27.43
CA MET A 1 19.68 -18.49 -27.16
C MET A 1 19.26 -18.18 -25.73
N ASN A 2 18.00 -17.95 -25.43
CA ASN A 2 17.55 -17.61 -24.09
C ASN A 2 17.46 -18.90 -23.25
N PRO A 3 18.36 -19.11 -22.26
CA PRO A 3 18.46 -20.37 -21.53
C PRO A 3 17.28 -20.65 -20.59
N LEU A 4 16.48 -19.62 -20.29
CA LEU A 4 15.30 -19.74 -19.42
C LEU A 4 14.02 -20.14 -20.17
N LYS A 5 13.99 -20.04 -21.51
CA LYS A 5 12.76 -20.14 -22.28
C LYS A 5 11.97 -21.44 -22.03
N ASP A 6 12.64 -22.58 -22.13
CA ASP A 6 11.97 -23.87 -21.96
C ASP A 6 11.61 -24.15 -20.49
N LEU A 7 12.40 -23.63 -19.57
CA LEU A 7 12.16 -23.80 -18.13
C LEU A 7 11.00 -22.95 -17.66
N LEU A 8 10.92 -21.66 -18.07
CA LEU A 8 9.87 -20.73 -17.66
C LEU A 8 8.49 -21.05 -18.23
N LEU A 9 8.41 -21.68 -19.39
CA LEU A 9 7.13 -22.06 -20.02
C LEU A 9 6.52 -23.32 -19.42
N LYS A 10 7.32 -24.20 -18.82
CA LYS A 10 6.88 -25.55 -18.36
C LYS A 10 6.70 -25.67 -16.85
N ASN A 11 7.22 -24.77 -16.05
CA ASN A 11 7.30 -24.91 -14.60
C ASN A 11 6.76 -23.68 -13.86
N LYS A 12 6.46 -23.87 -12.58
CA LYS A 12 6.13 -22.83 -11.63
C LYS A 12 7.43 -22.27 -11.03
N PHE A 13 7.60 -20.92 -10.94
CA PHE A 13 8.86 -20.31 -10.49
C PHE A 13 8.62 -19.29 -9.39
N PHE A 14 9.49 -19.26 -8.38
CA PHE A 14 9.47 -18.30 -7.28
C PHE A 14 10.85 -17.62 -7.17
N ILE A 15 10.87 -16.27 -7.14
CA ILE A 15 12.12 -15.51 -7.16
C ILE A 15 12.62 -15.15 -5.77
N SER A 16 11.74 -14.78 -4.85
CA SER A 16 12.13 -14.24 -3.54
C SER A 16 11.17 -14.52 -2.41
N ASN A 17 10.19 -15.40 -2.63
CA ASN A 17 9.20 -15.73 -1.61
C ASN A 17 9.05 -17.23 -1.48
N THR A 18 9.45 -17.75 -0.33
CA THR A 18 9.43 -19.18 -0.01
C THR A 18 8.07 -19.64 0.52
N TYR A 19 7.18 -18.73 0.91
CA TYR A 19 5.88 -19.07 1.51
C TYR A 19 4.92 -19.82 0.57
N GLN A 20 5.16 -19.79 -0.73
CA GLN A 20 4.34 -20.47 -1.74
C GLN A 20 5.09 -21.56 -2.48
N LEU A 21 6.26 -21.99 -1.99
CA LEU A 21 6.99 -23.10 -2.56
C LEU A 21 6.23 -24.41 -2.38
N GLU A 22 5.99 -25.08 -3.51
CA GLU A 22 5.40 -26.43 -3.57
C GLU A 22 6.48 -27.44 -3.98
N ASP A 23 6.24 -28.71 -3.67
CA ASP A 23 7.14 -29.80 -4.03
C ASP A 23 7.33 -29.88 -5.56
N GLY A 24 8.57 -29.88 -5.99
CA GLY A 24 8.94 -29.95 -7.40
C GLY A 24 9.07 -28.59 -8.11
N ASP A 25 8.89 -27.46 -7.41
CA ASP A 25 9.10 -26.14 -7.99
C ASP A 25 10.56 -25.88 -8.37
N THR A 26 10.76 -24.94 -9.30
CA THR A 26 12.07 -24.41 -9.66
C THR A 26 12.23 -23.01 -9.08
N PHE A 27 13.22 -22.81 -8.25
CA PHE A 27 13.53 -21.51 -7.65
C PHE A 27 14.54 -20.74 -8.50
N ILE A 28 14.21 -19.48 -8.84
CA ILE A 28 15.14 -18.60 -9.53
C ILE A 28 15.79 -17.67 -8.51
N SER A 29 17.09 -17.87 -8.29
CA SER A 29 17.91 -17.11 -7.39
C SER A 29 18.52 -15.91 -8.09
N ILE A 30 17.93 -14.75 -7.90
CA ILE A 30 18.49 -13.47 -8.35
C ILE A 30 19.22 -12.84 -7.17
N ASN A 31 20.42 -12.29 -7.43
CA ASN A 31 21.27 -11.65 -6.41
C ASN A 31 21.45 -12.52 -5.14
N SER A 32 21.79 -13.80 -5.34
CA SER A 32 22.01 -14.77 -4.25
C SER A 32 20.78 -15.08 -3.39
N GLY A 33 19.58 -14.95 -3.95
CA GLY A 33 18.31 -15.20 -3.22
C GLY A 33 18.20 -16.60 -2.61
N HIS A 34 18.90 -17.62 -3.15
CA HIS A 34 18.92 -18.98 -2.61
C HIS A 34 19.50 -19.06 -1.18
N LYS A 35 20.35 -18.11 -0.78
CA LYS A 35 20.91 -18.05 0.59
C LYS A 35 19.84 -17.83 1.66
N PHE A 36 18.65 -17.41 1.27
CA PHE A 36 17.49 -17.21 2.15
C PHE A 36 16.53 -18.41 2.17
N LEU A 37 16.79 -19.45 1.41
CA LEU A 37 16.04 -20.70 1.48
C LEU A 37 16.35 -21.40 2.81
N SER A 38 15.29 -21.83 3.52
CA SER A 38 15.46 -22.73 4.66
C SER A 38 15.80 -24.14 4.17
N LYS A 39 16.38 -24.99 5.04
CA LYS A 39 16.60 -26.41 4.73
C LYS A 39 15.34 -27.15 4.29
N ASN A 40 14.18 -26.73 4.78
CA ASN A 40 12.89 -27.30 4.37
C ASN A 40 12.46 -26.80 2.99
N ASP A 41 12.73 -25.54 2.66
CA ASP A 41 12.44 -24.99 1.33
C ASP A 41 13.34 -25.61 0.27
N GLU A 42 14.64 -25.81 0.56
CA GLU A 42 15.59 -26.48 -0.34
C GLU A 42 15.13 -27.91 -0.71
N LYS A 43 14.46 -28.63 0.20
CA LYS A 43 13.92 -29.97 -0.07
C LYS A 43 12.70 -29.96 -1.00
N LYS A 44 11.97 -28.85 -1.06
CA LYS A 44 10.79 -28.71 -1.92
C LYS A 44 11.15 -28.37 -3.35
N VAL A 45 12.26 -27.65 -3.56
CA VAL A 45 12.65 -27.20 -4.90
C VAL A 45 13.33 -28.32 -5.69
N LYS A 46 12.87 -28.51 -6.92
CA LYS A 46 13.48 -29.45 -7.86
C LYS A 46 14.81 -28.92 -8.37
N TYR A 47 14.86 -27.64 -8.73
CA TYR A 47 16.06 -26.96 -9.22
C TYR A 47 16.17 -25.55 -8.64
N ILE A 48 17.39 -25.12 -8.37
CA ILE A 48 17.76 -23.74 -8.05
C ILE A 48 18.56 -23.20 -9.23
N LEU A 49 17.99 -22.20 -9.94
CA LEU A 49 18.68 -21.51 -11.01
C LEU A 49 19.43 -20.31 -10.42
N CYS A 50 20.73 -20.24 -10.58
CA CYS A 50 21.55 -19.15 -10.06
C CYS A 50 22.61 -18.68 -11.07
N ASP A 51 23.26 -17.54 -10.80
CA ASP A 51 24.37 -17.08 -11.59
C ASP A 51 25.62 -17.95 -11.37
N ALA A 52 26.52 -18.01 -12.36
CA ALA A 52 27.64 -18.95 -12.41
C ALA A 52 28.68 -18.80 -11.30
N SER A 53 28.68 -17.71 -10.55
CA SER A 53 29.67 -17.40 -9.52
C SER A 53 29.42 -18.05 -8.15
N GLU A 54 28.36 -18.83 -7.98
CA GLU A 54 27.90 -19.28 -6.66
C GLU A 54 28.13 -20.78 -6.42
N ALA A 55 28.22 -21.17 -5.13
CA ALA A 55 28.65 -22.51 -4.68
C ALA A 55 27.54 -23.59 -4.82
N VAL A 56 27.95 -24.84 -4.75
CA VAL A 56 27.30 -26.04 -5.28
C VAL A 56 26.35 -26.72 -4.30
N SER A 57 25.09 -26.93 -4.70
CA SER A 57 24.24 -28.05 -4.25
C SER A 57 23.86 -28.92 -5.46
N GLU A 58 23.49 -30.20 -5.24
CA GLU A 58 23.20 -31.15 -6.32
C GLU A 58 22.06 -30.72 -7.25
N ASN A 59 21.14 -29.90 -6.77
CA ASN A 59 19.98 -29.40 -7.52
C ASN A 59 20.21 -27.99 -8.11
N LEU A 60 21.43 -27.45 -8.05
CA LEU A 60 21.75 -26.11 -8.49
C LEU A 60 22.18 -26.11 -9.96
N ILE A 61 21.46 -25.33 -10.79
CA ILE A 61 21.77 -25.14 -12.21
C ILE A 61 22.35 -23.74 -12.38
N LYS A 62 23.62 -23.71 -12.87
CA LYS A 62 24.31 -22.46 -13.17
C LYS A 62 23.87 -21.90 -14.52
N ILE A 63 23.44 -20.64 -14.51
CA ILE A 63 23.04 -19.89 -15.70
C ILE A 63 23.88 -18.62 -15.76
N PRO A 64 24.96 -18.60 -16.53
CA PRO A 64 25.87 -17.45 -16.63
C PRO A 64 25.13 -16.18 -17.07
N GLY A 65 25.33 -15.08 -16.35
CA GLY A 65 24.70 -13.78 -16.63
C GLY A 65 23.21 -13.72 -16.24
N LEU A 66 22.72 -14.64 -15.41
CA LEU A 66 21.32 -14.65 -14.95
C LEU A 66 20.94 -13.33 -14.29
N ASN A 67 21.75 -12.84 -13.35
CA ASN A 67 21.45 -11.62 -12.62
C ASN A 67 21.32 -10.39 -13.53
N GLU A 68 22.21 -10.28 -14.53
CA GLU A 68 22.25 -9.14 -15.45
C GLU A 68 21.16 -9.20 -16.51
N ASN A 69 20.86 -10.40 -17.01
CA ASN A 69 19.97 -10.57 -18.16
C ASN A 69 18.56 -11.05 -17.80
N PHE A 70 18.29 -11.34 -16.54
CA PHE A 70 17.03 -11.95 -16.10
C PHE A 70 15.81 -11.19 -16.65
N ILE A 71 15.74 -9.88 -16.42
CA ILE A 71 14.62 -9.03 -16.85
C ILE A 71 14.45 -9.11 -18.37
N LYS A 72 15.53 -8.91 -19.12
CA LYS A 72 15.52 -8.99 -20.59
C LYS A 72 15.03 -10.34 -21.08
N TRP A 73 15.54 -11.42 -20.51
CA TRP A 73 15.14 -12.77 -20.92
C TRP A 73 13.66 -13.09 -20.63
N VAL A 74 13.15 -12.59 -19.49
CA VAL A 74 11.74 -12.75 -19.15
C VAL A 74 10.85 -11.91 -20.05
N ASP A 75 11.24 -10.67 -20.38
CA ASP A 75 10.52 -9.82 -21.32
C ASP A 75 10.44 -10.45 -22.73
N GLU A 76 11.55 -11.06 -23.22
CA GLU A 76 11.59 -11.81 -24.47
C GLU A 76 10.67 -13.04 -24.45
N ILE A 77 10.66 -13.80 -23.34
CA ILE A 77 9.85 -15.01 -23.20
C ILE A 77 8.36 -14.69 -23.23
N TYR A 78 7.96 -13.65 -22.50
CA TYR A 78 6.56 -13.20 -22.45
C TYR A 78 6.18 -12.29 -23.59
N ASP A 79 7.12 -11.88 -24.46
CA ASP A 79 6.87 -10.92 -25.55
C ASP A 79 6.16 -9.67 -25.04
N ILE A 80 6.75 -9.02 -24.02
CA ILE A 80 6.17 -7.82 -23.42
C ILE A 80 6.42 -6.61 -24.32
N LYS A 81 5.37 -5.91 -24.68
CA LYS A 81 5.42 -4.68 -25.47
C LYS A 81 5.36 -3.47 -24.54
N HIS A 82 6.46 -3.13 -23.87
CA HIS A 82 6.51 -2.04 -22.89
C HIS A 82 6.00 -0.71 -23.42
N ASN A 83 6.30 -0.40 -24.69
CA ASN A 83 5.86 0.82 -25.36
C ASN A 83 4.35 0.94 -25.61
N LYS A 84 3.59 -0.14 -25.39
CA LYS A 84 2.13 -0.11 -25.45
C LYS A 84 1.47 0.40 -24.17
N PHE A 85 2.21 0.44 -23.06
CA PHE A 85 1.65 0.79 -21.79
C PHE A 85 1.84 2.27 -21.44
N GLU A 86 0.79 2.86 -20.92
CA GLU A 86 0.78 4.13 -20.21
C GLU A 86 0.70 3.83 -18.70
N ASN A 87 1.88 3.56 -18.13
CA ASN A 87 1.99 3.13 -16.75
C ASN A 87 1.99 4.31 -15.78
N PHE A 88 1.21 4.27 -14.72
CA PHE A 88 1.26 5.21 -13.61
C PHE A 88 1.77 4.54 -12.33
N PHE A 89 2.84 5.06 -11.76
CA PHE A 89 3.47 4.55 -10.55
C PHE A 89 3.22 5.48 -9.38
N VAL A 90 2.69 4.93 -8.28
CA VAL A 90 2.43 5.71 -7.07
C VAL A 90 3.36 5.25 -5.96
N THR A 91 4.15 6.18 -5.42
CA THR A 91 4.99 5.96 -4.24
C THR A 91 4.62 6.93 -3.12
N GLY A 92 5.15 6.66 -1.94
CA GLY A 92 4.90 7.41 -0.71
C GLY A 92 4.95 6.48 0.49
N THR A 93 4.96 7.01 1.70
CA THR A 93 4.83 6.18 2.92
C THR A 93 3.40 5.68 3.04
N ASN A 94 2.42 6.58 3.01
CA ASN A 94 0.99 6.29 3.06
C ASN A 94 0.30 6.81 1.78
N GLY A 95 -0.92 6.32 1.49
CA GLY A 95 -1.76 6.82 0.40
C GLY A 95 -1.62 6.12 -0.94
N LYS A 96 -0.59 5.29 -1.18
CA LYS A 96 -0.37 4.56 -2.45
C LYS A 96 -1.60 3.78 -2.91
N THR A 97 -2.09 2.91 -2.05
CA THR A 97 -3.26 2.05 -2.30
C THR A 97 -4.50 2.88 -2.60
N SER A 98 -4.74 3.95 -1.82
CA SER A 98 -5.88 4.84 -2.05
C SER A 98 -5.80 5.55 -3.39
N ALA A 99 -4.61 6.07 -3.76
CA ALA A 99 -4.43 6.77 -5.04
C ALA A 99 -4.62 5.82 -6.24
N VAL A 100 -4.06 4.61 -6.19
CA VAL A 100 -4.26 3.59 -7.25
C VAL A 100 -5.73 3.19 -7.33
N HIS A 101 -6.39 2.96 -6.19
CA HIS A 101 -7.81 2.61 -6.14
C HIS A 101 -8.70 3.72 -6.72
N PHE A 102 -8.51 4.98 -6.31
CA PHE A 102 -9.30 6.09 -6.81
C PHE A 102 -9.14 6.25 -8.33
N LEU A 103 -7.92 6.11 -8.84
CA LEU A 103 -7.70 6.16 -10.27
C LEU A 103 -8.41 5.01 -10.99
N SER A 104 -8.37 3.79 -10.45
CA SER A 104 -9.09 2.62 -10.96
C SER A 104 -10.60 2.88 -11.02
N GLU A 105 -11.18 3.41 -9.95
CA GLU A 105 -12.61 3.76 -9.87
C GLU A 105 -12.99 4.83 -10.92
N ILE A 106 -12.12 5.83 -11.14
CA ILE A 106 -12.36 6.88 -12.14
C ILE A 106 -12.32 6.30 -13.56
N PHE A 107 -11.35 5.43 -13.86
CA PHE A 107 -11.28 4.76 -15.16
C PHE A 107 -12.48 3.86 -15.41
N LYS A 108 -12.87 3.06 -14.43
CA LYS A 108 -14.09 2.27 -14.46
C LYS A 108 -15.33 3.11 -14.77
N LYS A 109 -15.51 4.24 -14.08
CA LYS A 109 -16.65 5.14 -14.30
C LYS A 109 -16.60 5.88 -15.65
N ASN A 110 -15.46 5.89 -16.34
CA ASN A 110 -15.33 6.39 -17.70
C ASN A 110 -15.45 5.28 -18.75
N ASP A 111 -15.77 4.04 -18.37
CA ASP A 111 -15.85 2.87 -19.25
C ASP A 111 -14.53 2.62 -20.01
N VAL A 112 -13.40 2.89 -19.36
CA VAL A 112 -12.06 2.70 -19.92
C VAL A 112 -11.40 1.54 -19.23
N ALA A 113 -11.02 0.51 -19.99
CA ALA A 113 -10.31 -0.65 -19.48
C ALA A 113 -8.97 -0.25 -18.84
N TYR A 114 -8.67 -0.79 -17.68
CA TYR A 114 -7.46 -0.55 -16.90
C TYR A 114 -6.99 -1.84 -16.22
N ALA A 115 -5.74 -1.82 -15.78
CA ALA A 115 -5.22 -2.84 -14.88
C ALA A 115 -4.52 -2.18 -13.70
N SER A 116 -4.50 -2.83 -12.55
CA SER A 116 -3.84 -2.31 -11.36
C SER A 116 -3.12 -3.40 -10.59
N MET A 117 -2.03 -3.02 -9.91
CA MET A 117 -1.22 -3.93 -9.10
C MET A 117 -0.76 -3.22 -7.83
N GLY A 118 -1.04 -3.82 -6.68
CA GLY A 118 -0.67 -3.26 -5.39
C GLY A 118 -1.06 -4.13 -4.20
N THR A 119 -1.13 -3.51 -3.06
CA THR A 119 -1.40 -4.15 -1.76
C THR A 119 -2.73 -4.93 -1.72
N LEU A 120 -3.74 -4.46 -2.43
CA LEU A 120 -5.05 -5.13 -2.49
C LEU A 120 -5.06 -6.35 -3.43
N GLY A 121 -4.05 -6.48 -4.28
CA GLY A 121 -3.93 -7.52 -5.29
C GLY A 121 -3.59 -6.96 -6.66
N SER A 122 -3.73 -7.81 -7.67
CA SER A 122 -3.53 -7.47 -9.08
C SER A 122 -4.83 -7.69 -9.83
N PHE A 123 -5.27 -6.70 -10.59
CA PHE A 123 -6.58 -6.71 -11.22
C PHE A 123 -6.52 -6.31 -12.69
N LEU A 124 -7.33 -6.95 -13.52
CA LEU A 124 -7.77 -6.43 -14.80
C LEU A 124 -9.21 -5.98 -14.61
N GLU A 125 -9.43 -4.67 -14.57
CA GLU A 125 -10.69 -4.06 -14.11
C GLU A 125 -11.04 -4.57 -12.69
N GLU A 126 -12.15 -5.27 -12.52
CA GLU A 126 -12.58 -5.86 -11.24
C GLU A 126 -12.17 -7.31 -11.07
N ASN A 127 -11.59 -7.93 -12.11
CA ASN A 127 -11.19 -9.33 -12.08
C ASN A 127 -9.82 -9.51 -11.46
N GLU A 128 -9.76 -10.17 -10.30
CA GLU A 128 -8.50 -10.44 -9.63
C GLU A 128 -7.64 -11.41 -10.44
N ILE A 129 -6.37 -11.07 -10.60
CA ILE A 129 -5.34 -11.93 -11.17
C ILE A 129 -4.54 -12.50 -10.01
N GLU A 130 -4.56 -13.80 -9.85
CA GLU A 130 -3.87 -14.48 -8.76
C GLU A 130 -2.38 -14.11 -8.70
N GLY A 131 -1.91 -13.69 -7.50
CA GLY A 131 -0.56 -13.25 -7.23
C GLY A 131 -0.23 -13.36 -5.73
N GLN A 132 0.94 -12.83 -5.34
CA GLN A 132 1.42 -12.91 -3.95
C GLN A 132 0.82 -11.82 -3.05
N LYS A 133 0.11 -10.85 -3.59
CA LYS A 133 -0.45 -9.67 -2.89
C LYS A 133 0.61 -8.84 -2.16
N LEU A 134 1.76 -8.67 -2.81
CA LEU A 134 2.77 -7.73 -2.35
C LEU A 134 2.41 -6.32 -2.83
N THR A 135 2.77 -5.29 -2.05
CA THR A 135 2.60 -3.88 -2.48
C THR A 135 3.26 -3.63 -3.83
N THR A 136 4.44 -4.21 -4.05
CA THR A 136 5.12 -4.26 -5.35
C THR A 136 5.54 -5.71 -5.57
N GLU A 137 4.98 -6.34 -6.56
CA GLU A 137 5.20 -7.75 -6.88
C GLU A 137 6.61 -8.02 -7.39
N ASN A 138 7.01 -9.29 -7.41
CA ASN A 138 8.29 -9.70 -7.96
C ASN A 138 8.34 -9.52 -9.50
N PRO A 139 9.53 -9.35 -10.10
CA PRO A 139 9.67 -9.04 -11.53
C PRO A 139 9.05 -10.08 -12.46
N LEU A 140 9.10 -11.36 -12.11
CA LEU A 140 8.50 -12.43 -12.94
C LEU A 140 6.98 -12.34 -12.93
N PHE A 141 6.37 -12.11 -11.77
CA PHE A 141 4.93 -11.98 -11.67
C PHE A 141 4.44 -10.72 -12.42
N ILE A 142 5.15 -9.60 -12.29
CA ILE A 142 4.84 -8.37 -13.05
C ILE A 142 4.78 -8.67 -14.55
N ARG A 143 5.74 -9.44 -15.11
CA ARG A 143 5.75 -9.78 -16.55
C ARG A 143 4.62 -10.73 -16.92
N LYS A 144 4.30 -11.72 -16.11
CA LYS A 144 3.12 -12.57 -16.30
C LYS A 144 1.84 -11.75 -16.32
N PHE A 145 1.72 -10.81 -15.41
CA PHE A 145 0.59 -9.89 -15.34
C PHE A 145 0.51 -9.03 -16.60
N LEU A 146 1.59 -8.35 -17.00
CA LEU A 146 1.64 -7.52 -18.20
C LEU A 146 1.31 -8.32 -19.44
N LYS A 147 1.81 -9.57 -19.57
CA LYS A 147 1.44 -10.48 -20.67
C LYS A 147 -0.07 -10.73 -20.72
N LYS A 148 -0.70 -10.90 -19.56
CA LYS A 148 -2.14 -11.17 -19.46
C LYS A 148 -2.97 -9.93 -19.86
N VAL A 149 -2.52 -8.73 -19.49
CA VAL A 149 -3.32 -7.50 -19.68
C VAL A 149 -3.01 -6.73 -20.97
N GLN A 150 -1.86 -6.94 -21.63
CA GLN A 150 -1.38 -6.11 -22.76
C GLN A 150 -2.29 -6.10 -24.01
N ASN A 151 -3.21 -7.05 -24.14
CA ASN A 151 -4.19 -7.09 -25.23
C ASN A 151 -5.56 -6.54 -24.81
N HIS A 152 -5.73 -6.17 -23.54
CA HIS A 152 -6.98 -5.68 -22.98
C HIS A 152 -6.94 -4.19 -22.67
N THR A 153 -5.80 -3.71 -22.17
CA THR A 153 -5.64 -2.29 -21.83
C THR A 153 -4.20 -1.83 -22.03
N LYS A 154 -4.04 -0.52 -22.27
CA LYS A 154 -2.73 0.15 -22.20
C LYS A 154 -2.49 0.84 -20.84
N TYR A 155 -3.50 1.01 -20.02
CA TYR A 155 -3.43 1.74 -18.75
C TYR A 155 -3.18 0.80 -17.59
N VAL A 156 -2.02 0.93 -16.95
CA VAL A 156 -1.62 0.07 -15.82
C VAL A 156 -1.14 0.92 -14.66
N PHE A 157 -1.72 0.70 -13.47
CA PHE A 157 -1.44 1.45 -12.26
C PHE A 157 -0.69 0.59 -11.25
N PHE A 158 0.44 1.08 -10.75
CA PHE A 158 1.32 0.34 -9.85
C PHE A 158 1.52 1.05 -8.53
N GLU A 159 1.43 0.31 -7.44
CA GLU A 159 2.02 0.74 -6.18
C GLU A 159 3.52 0.46 -6.19
N ALA A 160 4.35 1.49 -6.01
CA ALA A 160 5.80 1.42 -5.95
C ALA A 160 6.28 1.62 -4.50
N SER A 161 6.48 0.51 -3.77
CA SER A 161 7.02 0.54 -2.40
C SER A 161 8.53 0.80 -2.42
N SER A 162 9.07 1.44 -1.37
CA SER A 162 10.51 1.68 -1.24
C SER A 162 11.34 0.39 -1.30
N ILE A 163 10.84 -0.68 -0.66
CA ILE A 163 11.47 -2.01 -0.69
C ILE A 163 11.45 -2.59 -2.12
N GLY A 164 10.30 -2.48 -2.82
CA GLY A 164 10.18 -2.97 -4.20
C GLY A 164 11.08 -2.23 -5.17
N ILE A 165 11.21 -0.90 -5.01
CA ILE A 165 12.12 -0.07 -5.81
C ILE A 165 13.58 -0.46 -5.53
N ASN A 166 13.98 -0.52 -4.25
CA ASN A 166 15.33 -0.86 -3.83
C ASN A 166 15.73 -2.27 -4.28
N GLN A 167 14.79 -3.22 -4.27
CA GLN A 167 15.01 -4.58 -4.77
C GLN A 167 14.90 -4.70 -6.30
N LYS A 168 14.84 -3.59 -7.02
CA LYS A 168 14.81 -3.56 -8.49
C LYS A 168 13.63 -4.33 -9.11
N ARG A 169 12.51 -4.45 -8.36
CA ARG A 169 11.35 -5.20 -8.86
C ARG A 169 10.66 -4.54 -10.06
N LEU A 170 10.82 -3.23 -10.21
CA LEU A 170 10.28 -2.43 -11.30
C LEU A 170 11.25 -2.20 -12.47
N ASP A 171 12.46 -2.76 -12.41
CA ASP A 171 13.45 -2.59 -13.46
C ASP A 171 12.96 -3.15 -14.79
N GLY A 172 13.35 -2.49 -15.88
CA GLY A 172 12.90 -2.81 -17.23
C GLY A 172 11.49 -2.30 -17.59
N LEU A 173 10.70 -1.80 -16.61
CA LEU A 173 9.43 -1.17 -16.91
C LEU A 173 9.64 0.26 -17.44
N GLU A 174 8.82 0.66 -18.41
CA GLU A 174 8.80 2.02 -18.90
C GLU A 174 8.02 2.90 -17.91
N ILE A 175 8.74 3.72 -17.12
CA ILE A 175 8.15 4.60 -16.11
C ILE A 175 8.07 6.01 -16.69
N LYS A 176 6.85 6.43 -17.06
CA LYS A 176 6.58 7.76 -17.65
C LYS A 176 5.82 8.68 -16.68
N HIS A 177 5.02 8.11 -15.79
CA HIS A 177 4.13 8.86 -14.92
C HIS A 177 4.32 8.43 -13.49
N VAL A 178 4.56 9.40 -12.60
CA VAL A 178 4.84 9.13 -11.19
C VAL A 178 4.05 10.06 -10.27
N GLY A 179 3.48 9.48 -9.21
CA GLY A 179 2.82 10.19 -8.12
C GLY A 179 3.51 9.95 -6.77
N PHE A 180 3.82 11.03 -6.02
CA PHE A 180 4.31 10.96 -4.64
C PHE A 180 3.22 11.45 -3.68
N THR A 181 2.68 10.56 -2.85
CA THR A 181 1.54 10.86 -1.96
C THR A 181 1.95 11.49 -0.64
N SER A 182 2.87 10.86 0.09
CA SER A 182 3.30 11.30 1.42
C SER A 182 4.71 10.83 1.75
N PHE A 183 5.32 11.50 2.73
CA PHE A 183 6.56 11.04 3.32
C PHE A 183 6.47 11.12 4.86
N ALA A 184 6.79 10.02 5.52
CA ALA A 184 7.02 9.87 6.94
C ALA A 184 8.04 8.75 7.17
N GLU A 185 8.67 8.67 8.32
CA GLU A 185 9.61 7.59 8.61
C GLU A 185 8.90 6.25 8.73
N ASP A 186 9.39 5.27 7.96
CA ASP A 186 8.90 3.89 7.99
C ASP A 186 9.98 2.94 7.46
N HIS A 187 9.82 1.65 7.70
CA HIS A 187 10.73 0.59 7.19
C HIS A 187 12.21 0.81 7.53
N LEU A 188 12.55 1.43 8.67
CA LEU A 188 13.94 1.60 9.10
C LEU A 188 14.60 0.26 9.51
N ASP A 189 13.80 -0.75 9.82
CA ASP A 189 14.22 -2.14 9.97
C ASP A 189 14.90 -2.68 8.69
N TYR A 190 14.45 -2.24 7.51
CA TYR A 190 14.99 -2.62 6.21
C TYR A 190 16.03 -1.60 5.70
N HIS A 191 15.68 -0.32 5.67
CA HIS A 191 16.51 0.74 5.06
C HIS A 191 17.63 1.26 5.98
N GLN A 192 17.57 0.96 7.28
CA GLN A 192 18.52 1.34 8.33
C GLN A 192 18.54 2.85 8.65
N THR A 193 18.44 3.71 7.64
CA THR A 193 18.46 5.17 7.81
C THR A 193 17.34 5.84 7.01
N THR A 194 16.87 7.00 7.48
CA THR A 194 15.92 7.86 6.75
C THR A 194 16.47 8.27 5.38
N SER A 195 17.78 8.53 5.28
CA SER A 195 18.43 8.87 4.01
C SER A 195 18.33 7.76 2.98
N ASN A 196 18.60 6.50 3.36
CA ASN A 196 18.46 5.35 2.47
C ASN A 196 17.00 5.14 2.05
N TYR A 197 16.05 5.37 2.97
CA TYR A 197 14.63 5.29 2.67
C TYR A 197 14.20 6.34 1.63
N ILE A 198 14.65 7.60 1.78
CA ILE A 198 14.42 8.68 0.80
C ILE A 198 15.04 8.30 -0.55
N SER A 199 16.32 7.93 -0.56
CA SER A 199 17.05 7.57 -1.79
C SER A 199 16.36 6.44 -2.54
N SER A 200 15.88 5.41 -1.84
CA SER A 200 15.12 4.31 -2.46
C SER A 200 13.88 4.80 -3.21
N LYS A 201 13.13 5.77 -2.65
CA LYS A 201 11.94 6.31 -3.34
C LYS A 201 12.32 7.19 -4.52
N LEU A 202 13.37 8.00 -4.38
CA LEU A 202 13.85 8.89 -5.44
C LEU A 202 14.46 8.11 -6.62
N GLU A 203 14.89 6.88 -6.42
CA GLU A 203 15.36 6.01 -7.50
C GLU A 203 14.30 5.78 -8.58
N LEU A 204 13.00 5.93 -8.22
CA LEU A 204 11.90 5.90 -9.20
C LEU A 204 11.99 7.04 -10.23
N LEU A 205 12.68 8.14 -9.90
CA LEU A 205 12.89 9.29 -10.79
C LEU A 205 14.23 9.23 -11.54
N SER A 206 15.19 8.46 -11.04
CA SER A 206 16.58 8.48 -11.48
C SER A 206 16.74 7.97 -12.92
N ASN A 207 17.52 8.69 -13.75
CA ASN A 207 17.86 8.33 -15.13
C ASN A 207 16.66 8.07 -16.04
N ARG A 208 15.54 8.76 -15.81
CA ARG A 208 14.29 8.64 -16.57
C ARG A 208 13.82 10.00 -17.07
N SER A 209 13.20 10.01 -18.24
CA SER A 209 12.45 11.15 -18.75
C SER A 209 10.96 10.86 -18.53
N LEU A 210 10.37 11.56 -17.55
CA LEU A 210 8.96 11.40 -17.24
C LEU A 210 8.10 12.33 -18.08
N GLU A 211 6.91 11.87 -18.46
CA GLU A 211 5.88 12.73 -19.05
C GLU A 211 5.19 13.58 -17.97
N THR A 212 4.81 12.95 -16.85
CA THR A 212 4.22 13.66 -15.72
C THR A 212 4.80 13.23 -14.38
N LEU A 213 5.04 14.18 -13.51
CA LEU A 213 5.34 13.99 -12.11
C LEU A 213 4.36 14.80 -11.27
N ALA A 214 3.61 14.12 -10.39
CA ALA A 214 2.74 14.74 -9.40
C ALA A 214 3.27 14.46 -7.99
N PHE A 215 3.29 15.45 -7.10
CA PHE A 215 3.75 15.22 -5.75
C PHE A 215 3.06 16.15 -4.73
N ASN A 216 2.88 15.64 -3.54
CA ASN A 216 2.44 16.44 -2.40
C ASN A 216 3.55 17.46 -2.03
N GLN A 217 3.26 18.74 -2.15
CA GLN A 217 4.21 19.81 -1.84
C GLN A 217 4.42 20.01 -0.34
N ASP A 218 3.50 19.53 0.50
CA ASP A 218 3.54 19.71 1.94
C ASP A 218 4.46 18.69 2.65
N MET A 219 5.20 17.86 1.86
CA MET A 219 6.22 16.95 2.35
C MET A 219 7.56 17.65 2.56
N ASN A 220 8.34 17.14 3.51
CA ASN A 220 9.69 17.65 3.80
C ASN A 220 10.78 17.25 2.78
N ILE A 221 10.47 16.36 1.81
CA ILE A 221 11.41 15.88 0.76
C ILE A 221 11.14 16.48 -0.62
N THR A 222 10.39 17.57 -0.70
CA THR A 222 10.00 18.19 -1.99
C THR A 222 11.18 18.75 -2.76
N LYS A 223 12.23 19.23 -2.06
CA LYS A 223 13.45 19.71 -2.68
C LYS A 223 14.19 18.57 -3.38
N GLU A 224 14.32 17.46 -2.70
CA GLU A 224 14.96 16.24 -3.22
C GLU A 224 14.20 15.69 -4.43
N ILE A 225 12.86 15.67 -4.38
CA ILE A 225 12.03 15.26 -5.52
C ILE A 225 12.31 16.15 -6.72
N LYS A 226 12.28 17.49 -6.56
CA LYS A 226 12.51 18.43 -7.65
C LYS A 226 13.93 18.35 -8.23
N GLN A 227 14.94 18.10 -7.39
CA GLN A 227 16.33 17.97 -7.83
C GLN A 227 16.61 16.67 -8.60
N ASN A 228 15.89 15.60 -8.33
CA ASN A 228 16.03 14.30 -8.98
C ASN A 228 15.08 14.09 -10.17
N ALA A 229 14.12 15.00 -10.35
CA ALA A 229 13.10 14.88 -11.39
C ALA A 229 13.59 15.40 -12.75
N ASN A 230 13.46 14.58 -13.78
CA ASN A 230 13.49 15.00 -15.18
C ASN A 230 12.14 14.68 -15.80
N ALA A 231 11.21 15.63 -15.76
CA ALA A 231 9.84 15.44 -16.23
C ALA A 231 9.41 16.58 -17.15
N ARG A 232 8.65 16.25 -18.20
CA ARG A 232 8.08 17.23 -19.13
C ARG A 232 7.08 18.16 -18.44
N SER A 233 6.30 17.60 -17.50
CA SER A 233 5.33 18.35 -16.71
C SER A 233 5.40 17.95 -15.24
N ILE A 234 5.56 18.95 -14.38
CA ILE A 234 5.68 18.76 -12.94
C ILE A 234 4.51 19.47 -12.24
N PHE A 235 3.78 18.76 -11.41
CA PHE A 235 2.63 19.27 -10.66
C PHE A 235 2.83 19.08 -9.17
N SER A 236 3.05 20.18 -8.47
CA SER A 236 2.97 20.20 -7.02
C SER A 236 1.51 20.34 -6.60
N ILE A 237 1.11 19.60 -5.56
CA ILE A 237 -0.26 19.59 -5.03
C ILE A 237 -0.19 19.97 -3.55
N SER A 238 -1.01 20.92 -3.12
CA SER A 238 -0.97 21.42 -1.74
C SER A 238 -2.33 21.93 -1.28
N SER A 239 -2.61 21.78 0.00
CA SER A 239 -3.71 22.45 0.69
C SER A 239 -3.26 23.68 1.48
N SER A 240 -1.96 23.84 1.68
CA SER A 240 -1.38 24.92 2.49
C SER A 240 -0.73 26.03 1.66
N ASN A 241 -0.25 25.72 0.45
CA ASN A 241 0.46 26.64 -0.42
C ASN A 241 -0.34 26.97 -1.69
N LYS A 242 -0.92 28.16 -1.74
CA LYS A 242 -1.68 28.66 -2.92
C LYS A 242 -0.87 28.84 -4.20
N LYS A 243 0.47 28.73 -4.13
CA LYS A 243 1.36 28.79 -5.31
C LYS A 243 1.64 27.40 -5.92
N ALA A 244 1.08 26.33 -5.36
CA ALA A 244 1.17 25.01 -5.97
C ALA A 244 0.46 25.01 -7.33
N GLU A 245 0.93 24.20 -8.28
CA GLU A 245 0.29 24.03 -9.58
C GLU A 245 -1.14 23.52 -9.44
N ILE A 246 -1.40 22.71 -8.43
CA ILE A 246 -2.76 22.29 -8.02
C ILE A 246 -2.90 22.65 -6.54
N TYR A 247 -3.70 23.67 -6.26
CA TYR A 247 -4.06 24.03 -4.90
C TYR A 247 -5.48 23.55 -4.62
N TYR A 248 -5.72 23.03 -3.43
CA TYR A 248 -7.07 22.70 -2.99
C TYR A 248 -7.35 23.24 -1.59
N GLU A 249 -8.60 23.60 -1.35
CA GLU A 249 -9.07 24.15 -0.08
C GLU A 249 -10.27 23.34 0.41
N ILE A 250 -10.13 22.73 1.59
CA ILE A 250 -11.24 22.05 2.25
C ILE A 250 -12.14 23.12 2.86
N LEU A 251 -13.40 23.14 2.44
CA LEU A 251 -14.40 24.08 2.92
C LEU A 251 -15.15 23.52 4.13
N ASP A 252 -15.43 22.22 4.12
CA ASP A 252 -16.20 21.56 5.18
C ASP A 252 -15.98 20.03 5.15
N ILE A 253 -16.08 19.40 6.33
CA ILE A 253 -16.14 17.93 6.49
C ILE A 253 -17.28 17.64 7.46
N ASP A 254 -18.36 17.05 6.96
CA ASP A 254 -19.51 16.74 7.80
C ASP A 254 -19.35 15.43 8.61
N GLU A 255 -20.28 15.19 9.53
CA GLU A 255 -20.33 14.00 10.39
C GLU A 255 -20.56 12.67 9.65
N ASN A 256 -20.98 12.74 8.37
CA ASN A 256 -21.20 11.60 7.49
C ASN A 256 -20.04 11.36 6.53
N GLY A 257 -18.96 12.15 6.68
CA GLY A 257 -17.72 12.04 5.93
C GLY A 257 -17.74 12.67 4.55
N TRP A 258 -18.75 13.51 4.26
CA TRP A 258 -18.74 14.31 3.05
C TRP A 258 -17.76 15.46 3.20
N ILE A 259 -16.88 15.60 2.22
CA ILE A 259 -15.87 16.66 2.13
C ILE A 259 -16.26 17.56 0.96
N ARG A 260 -16.50 18.82 1.27
CA ARG A 260 -16.68 19.87 0.28
C ARG A 260 -15.36 20.61 0.13
N PHE A 261 -14.84 20.68 -1.10
CA PHE A 261 -13.58 21.35 -1.38
C PHE A 261 -13.55 21.98 -2.76
N ASP A 262 -12.76 23.05 -2.87
CA ASP A 262 -12.43 23.69 -4.13
C ASP A 262 -11.04 23.29 -4.57
N THR A 263 -10.86 23.11 -5.89
CA THR A 263 -9.56 22.79 -6.50
C THR A 263 -9.24 23.83 -7.56
N PHE A 264 -8.06 24.42 -7.46
CA PHE A 264 -7.52 25.39 -8.40
C PHE A 264 -6.39 24.72 -9.18
N THR A 265 -6.52 24.67 -10.50
CA THR A 265 -5.60 23.95 -11.37
C THR A 265 -5.21 24.82 -12.56
N PRO A 266 -4.15 24.48 -13.32
CA PRO A 266 -3.84 25.15 -14.58
C PRO A 266 -4.97 25.08 -15.63
N TRP A 267 -5.92 24.17 -15.45
CA TRP A 267 -7.03 23.92 -16.38
C TRP A 267 -8.36 24.51 -15.93
N GLY A 268 -8.38 25.18 -14.79
CA GLY A 268 -9.59 25.81 -14.24
C GLY A 268 -9.81 25.53 -12.76
N GLN A 269 -10.91 26.06 -12.25
CA GLN A 269 -11.38 25.88 -10.88
C GLN A 269 -12.57 24.92 -10.85
N PHE A 270 -12.62 24.06 -9.83
CA PHE A 270 -13.65 23.03 -9.68
C PHE A 270 -14.03 22.89 -8.21
N SER A 271 -15.33 22.93 -7.96
CA SER A 271 -15.92 22.63 -6.65
C SER A 271 -16.41 21.19 -6.63
N SER A 272 -16.15 20.46 -5.55
CA SER A 272 -16.49 19.06 -5.39
C SER A 272 -17.07 18.76 -4.02
N ASN A 273 -17.93 17.74 -3.98
CA ASN A 273 -18.46 17.17 -2.75
C ASN A 273 -18.32 15.65 -2.82
N VAL A 274 -17.48 15.07 -1.97
CA VAL A 274 -17.11 13.65 -2.03
C VAL A 274 -17.12 13.00 -0.65
N ARG A 275 -17.49 11.74 -0.56
CA ARG A 275 -17.55 11.04 0.73
C ARG A 275 -16.23 10.32 1.04
N LEU A 276 -15.20 11.07 1.42
CA LEU A 276 -13.84 10.57 1.68
C LEU A 276 -13.44 10.59 3.16
N TRP A 277 -14.26 11.15 4.04
CA TRP A 277 -14.13 11.17 5.50
C TRP A 277 -12.94 11.95 6.07
N VAL A 278 -11.80 11.95 5.40
CA VAL A 278 -10.55 12.54 5.87
C VAL A 278 -9.88 13.34 4.75
N ASP A 279 -9.30 14.47 5.10
CA ASP A 279 -8.71 15.45 4.19
C ASP A 279 -7.59 14.87 3.30
N TYR A 280 -6.73 14.02 3.89
CA TYR A 280 -5.61 13.42 3.12
C TYR A 280 -6.09 12.50 1.98
N ASN A 281 -7.33 12.03 1.98
CA ASN A 281 -7.88 11.29 0.86
C ASN A 281 -8.17 12.19 -0.35
N VAL A 282 -8.42 13.48 -0.14
CA VAL A 282 -8.51 14.46 -1.22
C VAL A 282 -7.16 14.59 -1.93
N LEU A 283 -6.06 14.68 -1.17
CA LEU A 283 -4.71 14.66 -1.75
C LEU A 283 -4.44 13.37 -2.53
N ASN A 284 -4.73 12.20 -1.94
CA ASN A 284 -4.54 10.90 -2.59
C ASN A 284 -5.34 10.79 -3.90
N LEU A 285 -6.50 11.40 -3.97
CA LEU A 285 -7.33 11.49 -5.17
C LEU A 285 -6.67 12.41 -6.21
N LEU A 286 -6.27 13.62 -5.81
CA LEU A 286 -5.72 14.64 -6.71
C LEU A 286 -4.34 14.29 -7.27
N ILE A 287 -3.58 13.40 -6.64
CA ILE A 287 -2.28 12.90 -7.14
C ILE A 287 -2.42 12.27 -8.54
N SER A 288 -3.56 11.70 -8.85
CA SER A 288 -3.83 11.07 -10.16
C SER A 288 -4.32 12.06 -11.22
N LEU A 289 -4.69 13.28 -10.85
CA LEU A 289 -5.30 14.25 -11.76
C LEU A 289 -4.40 14.63 -12.95
N PRO A 290 -3.08 14.91 -12.79
CA PRO A 290 -2.22 15.21 -13.94
C PRO A 290 -2.08 14.04 -14.91
N TYR A 291 -2.02 12.81 -14.41
CA TYR A 291 -2.01 11.62 -15.25
C TYR A 291 -3.34 11.46 -16.01
N TYR A 292 -4.47 11.68 -15.32
CA TYR A 292 -5.79 11.65 -15.94
C TYR A 292 -5.88 12.68 -17.10
N TYR A 293 -5.42 13.91 -16.84
CA TYR A 293 -5.38 14.94 -17.89
C TYR A 293 -4.49 14.54 -19.07
N TYR A 294 -3.33 13.95 -18.81
CA TYR A 294 -2.47 13.42 -19.87
C TYR A 294 -3.20 12.38 -20.74
N CYS A 295 -3.97 11.49 -20.12
CA CYS A 295 -4.68 10.43 -20.85
C CYS A 295 -5.87 10.93 -21.67
N PHE A 296 -6.61 11.93 -21.19
CA PHE A 296 -7.92 12.31 -21.73
C PHE A 296 -7.98 13.74 -22.29
N GLY A 297 -7.00 14.58 -22.00
CA GLY A 297 -6.95 15.97 -22.49
C GLY A 297 -7.97 16.92 -21.84
N GLU A 298 -8.80 16.44 -20.92
CA GLU A 298 -9.81 17.24 -20.22
C GLU A 298 -10.02 16.73 -18.79
N ILE A 299 -10.44 17.60 -17.87
CA ILE A 299 -10.59 17.24 -16.47
C ILE A 299 -12.01 17.42 -15.90
N LYS A 300 -12.95 17.95 -16.67
CA LYS A 300 -14.33 18.09 -16.19
C LYS A 300 -14.96 16.75 -15.86
N SER A 301 -14.68 15.73 -16.65
CA SER A 301 -15.16 14.37 -16.38
C SER A 301 -14.54 13.78 -15.11
N PHE A 302 -13.26 14.06 -14.81
CA PHE A 302 -12.66 13.67 -13.55
C PHE A 302 -13.52 14.14 -12.37
N PHE A 303 -13.78 15.45 -12.27
CA PHE A 303 -14.54 16.02 -11.17
C PHE A 303 -16.00 15.55 -11.10
N ARG A 304 -16.64 15.25 -12.21
CA ARG A 304 -17.96 14.60 -12.23
C ARG A 304 -17.96 13.17 -11.75
N LYS A 305 -16.89 12.41 -12.03
CA LYS A 305 -16.80 10.97 -11.70
C LYS A 305 -16.40 10.72 -10.25
N ILE A 306 -15.78 11.70 -9.56
CA ILE A 306 -15.38 11.53 -8.17
C ILE A 306 -16.52 11.69 -7.16
N GLU A 307 -17.66 12.27 -7.51
CA GLU A 307 -18.77 12.54 -6.56
C GLU A 307 -19.21 11.33 -5.74
N ASN A 308 -19.24 10.16 -6.37
CA ASN A 308 -19.61 8.88 -5.72
C ASN A 308 -18.44 7.91 -5.68
N ILE A 309 -17.21 8.40 -5.48
CA ILE A 309 -16.03 7.54 -5.38
C ILE A 309 -16.05 6.78 -4.06
N LEU A 310 -15.61 5.52 -4.09
CA LEU A 310 -15.57 4.67 -2.91
C LEU A 310 -14.16 4.63 -2.30
N LEU A 311 -14.09 4.48 -0.99
CA LEU A 311 -12.85 4.20 -0.29
C LEU A 311 -12.43 2.74 -0.52
N PRO A 312 -11.13 2.45 -0.62
CA PRO A 312 -10.67 1.08 -0.76
C PRO A 312 -10.85 0.29 0.53
N ASN A 313 -11.07 -1.02 0.40
CA ASN A 313 -11.22 -1.91 1.55
C ASN A 313 -10.03 -1.77 2.52
N GLY A 314 -10.33 -1.64 3.81
CA GLY A 314 -9.33 -1.54 4.88
C GLY A 314 -8.48 -0.26 4.87
N ARG A 315 -8.91 0.80 4.18
CA ARG A 315 -8.32 2.13 4.16
C ARG A 315 -9.36 3.16 4.53
N PHE A 316 -9.49 3.48 5.79
CA PHE A 316 -10.58 4.25 6.36
C PHE A 316 -11.96 3.69 5.92
N GLU A 317 -12.07 2.37 5.86
CA GLU A 317 -13.31 1.69 5.46
C GLU A 317 -14.36 1.86 6.56
N VAL A 318 -15.43 2.59 6.24
CA VAL A 318 -16.51 2.86 7.19
C VAL A 318 -17.61 1.83 7.05
N LEU A 319 -17.83 1.07 8.11
CA LEU A 319 -18.96 0.16 8.28
C LEU A 319 -20.01 0.85 9.15
N ASP A 320 -21.06 1.35 8.51
CA ASP A 320 -22.14 2.09 9.15
C ASP A 320 -23.35 1.18 9.36
N PHE A 321 -23.60 0.80 10.60
CA PHE A 321 -24.72 -0.03 11.00
C PHE A 321 -25.85 0.83 11.57
N LYS A 322 -26.60 1.49 10.68
CA LYS A 322 -27.68 2.41 11.02
C LYS A 322 -28.70 1.84 12.00
N THR A 323 -29.06 0.56 11.87
CA THR A 323 -30.00 -0.14 12.77
C THR A 323 -29.50 -0.24 14.21
N LYS A 324 -28.17 -0.20 14.43
CA LYS A 324 -27.54 -0.27 15.76
C LYS A 324 -26.92 1.07 16.17
N HIS A 325 -27.03 2.11 15.35
CA HIS A 325 -26.42 3.43 15.57
C HIS A 325 -24.91 3.34 15.88
N LYS A 326 -24.18 2.44 15.20
CA LYS A 326 -22.77 2.21 15.43
C LYS A 326 -21.99 2.41 14.14
N LYS A 327 -20.92 3.20 14.20
CA LYS A 327 -19.93 3.38 13.12
C LYS A 327 -18.63 2.72 13.51
N VAL A 328 -18.14 1.83 12.68
CA VAL A 328 -16.84 1.18 12.85
C VAL A 328 -15.96 1.48 11.63
N ILE A 329 -14.75 1.97 11.88
CA ILE A 329 -13.77 2.30 10.86
C ILE A 329 -12.68 1.25 10.91
N ILE A 330 -12.40 0.63 9.78
CA ILE A 330 -11.29 -0.32 9.62
C ILE A 330 -10.19 0.35 8.82
N ASP A 331 -8.98 0.42 9.38
CA ASP A 331 -7.84 1.03 8.72
C ASP A 331 -6.53 0.28 8.92
N PHE A 332 -5.64 0.44 7.96
CA PHE A 332 -4.30 -0.13 7.99
C PHE A 332 -3.28 0.71 8.76
N ALA A 333 -3.68 1.77 9.44
CA ALA A 333 -2.77 2.65 10.20
C ALA A 333 -1.96 1.84 11.22
N HIS A 334 -0.67 1.67 10.93
CA HIS A 334 0.30 0.90 11.70
C HIS A 334 1.57 1.71 12.01
N THR A 335 1.56 3.01 11.71
CA THR A 335 2.61 3.97 12.06
C THR A 335 2.04 5.07 12.96
N PRO A 336 2.88 5.73 13.79
CA PRO A 336 2.46 6.85 14.61
C PRO A 336 1.76 7.95 13.81
N GLU A 337 2.35 8.37 12.68
CA GLU A 337 1.83 9.44 11.85
C GLU A 337 0.47 9.08 11.21
N ALA A 338 0.30 7.84 10.76
CA ALA A 338 -0.97 7.40 10.18
C ALA A 338 -2.07 7.36 11.26
N MET A 339 -1.75 6.84 12.44
CA MET A 339 -2.68 6.80 13.57
C MET A 339 -3.06 8.22 14.04
N GLU A 340 -2.07 9.13 14.18
CA GLU A 340 -2.32 10.52 14.54
C GLU A 340 -3.25 11.20 13.55
N LYS A 341 -3.01 11.05 12.25
CA LYS A 341 -3.85 11.63 11.20
C LYS A 341 -5.30 11.17 11.28
N ILE A 342 -5.52 9.88 11.44
CA ILE A 342 -6.89 9.34 11.54
C ILE A 342 -7.58 9.85 12.80
N LEU A 343 -6.94 9.71 13.95
CA LEU A 343 -7.56 10.04 15.23
C LEU A 343 -7.78 11.55 15.40
N SER A 344 -6.82 12.38 14.96
CA SER A 344 -6.97 13.85 14.99
C SER A 344 -8.13 14.31 14.12
N GLN A 345 -8.26 13.75 12.91
CA GLN A 345 -9.36 14.10 12.02
C GLN A 345 -10.71 13.68 12.60
N LEU A 346 -10.81 12.47 13.15
CA LEU A 346 -12.01 12.01 13.80
C LEU A 346 -12.38 12.83 15.06
N SER A 347 -11.38 13.33 15.78
CA SER A 347 -11.61 14.13 17.00
C SER A 347 -12.34 15.46 16.74
N ILE A 348 -12.38 15.93 15.50
CA ILE A 348 -13.14 17.13 15.12
C ILE A 348 -14.64 16.89 15.36
N ASN A 349 -15.17 15.76 14.87
CA ASN A 349 -16.60 15.44 14.94
C ASN A 349 -16.95 14.48 16.09
N TYR A 350 -15.97 13.73 16.62
CA TYR A 350 -16.14 12.68 17.63
C TYR A 350 -15.30 12.92 18.89
N LYS A 351 -15.15 14.20 19.30
CA LYS A 351 -14.39 14.52 20.52
C LYS A 351 -14.97 13.75 21.71
N ASP A 352 -14.07 13.11 22.48
CA ASP A 352 -14.41 12.28 23.65
C ASP A 352 -15.35 11.08 23.37
N LYS A 353 -15.45 10.65 22.10
CA LYS A 353 -16.30 9.54 21.65
C LYS A 353 -15.55 8.51 20.78
N ILE A 354 -14.21 8.56 20.74
CA ILE A 354 -13.40 7.65 19.94
C ILE A 354 -12.99 6.43 20.78
N PHE A 355 -13.35 5.24 20.31
CA PHE A 355 -12.89 3.96 20.81
C PHE A 355 -11.85 3.41 19.82
N LEU A 356 -10.77 2.81 20.32
CA LEU A 356 -9.68 2.35 19.47
C LEU A 356 -9.29 0.93 19.81
N VAL A 357 -9.28 0.03 18.82
CA VAL A 357 -8.69 -1.31 18.89
C VAL A 357 -7.43 -1.32 18.04
N PHE A 358 -6.28 -1.66 18.61
CA PHE A 358 -5.06 -1.83 17.84
C PHE A 358 -4.00 -2.66 18.54
N GLY A 359 -3.04 -3.11 17.77
CA GLY A 359 -1.80 -3.73 18.18
C GLY A 359 -0.66 -3.30 17.29
N CYS A 360 0.52 -3.86 17.48
CA CYS A 360 1.67 -3.65 16.61
C CYS A 360 2.22 -4.98 16.11
N GLY A 361 2.80 -4.96 14.90
CA GLY A 361 3.48 -6.13 14.35
C GLY A 361 4.79 -6.43 15.08
N GLY A 362 5.08 -7.72 15.28
CA GLY A 362 6.38 -8.22 15.71
C GLY A 362 7.40 -8.19 14.58
N ASP A 363 8.70 -8.32 14.92
CA ASP A 363 9.83 -8.24 13.99
C ASP A 363 9.81 -6.95 13.15
N ARG A 364 9.46 -5.84 13.81
CA ARG A 364 9.35 -4.49 13.26
C ARG A 364 9.93 -3.48 14.24
N ASP A 365 9.99 -2.21 13.81
CA ASP A 365 10.45 -1.11 14.67
C ASP A 365 9.72 -1.09 16.01
N LYS A 366 10.47 -1.36 17.09
CA LYS A 366 9.97 -1.35 18.46
C LYS A 366 9.74 0.07 18.99
N GLY A 367 10.50 1.04 18.48
CA GLY A 367 10.44 2.44 18.91
C GLY A 367 9.12 3.14 18.61
N LYS A 368 8.36 2.66 17.63
CA LYS A 368 7.03 3.20 17.32
C LYS A 368 5.95 2.80 18.33
N ARG A 369 6.10 1.67 19.05
CA ARG A 369 5.07 1.09 19.93
C ARG A 369 4.62 2.07 21.02
N PRO A 370 5.53 2.62 21.88
CA PRO A 370 5.12 3.59 22.89
C PRO A 370 4.62 4.92 22.29
N LYS A 371 5.12 5.33 21.11
CA LYS A 371 4.62 6.52 20.42
C LYS A 371 3.15 6.33 20.00
N MET A 372 2.80 5.16 19.45
CA MET A 372 1.41 4.82 19.10
C MET A 372 0.52 4.77 20.34
N GLY A 373 1.03 4.26 21.48
CA GLY A 373 0.33 4.31 22.77
C GLY A 373 0.01 5.73 23.21
N ALA A 374 0.98 6.64 23.15
CA ALA A 374 0.80 8.05 23.52
C ALA A 374 -0.21 8.78 22.61
N ILE A 375 -0.20 8.48 21.30
CA ILE A 375 -1.18 9.03 20.35
C ILE A 375 -2.58 8.49 20.66
N ALA A 376 -2.70 7.20 20.94
CA ALA A 376 -3.96 6.59 21.35
C ALA A 376 -4.55 7.27 22.59
N GLU A 377 -3.73 7.50 23.63
CA GLU A 377 -4.16 8.19 24.87
C GLU A 377 -4.67 9.62 24.60
N LYS A 378 -4.02 10.34 23.68
CA LYS A 378 -4.36 11.73 23.35
C LYS A 378 -5.77 11.87 22.75
N TYR A 379 -6.20 10.92 21.93
CA TYR A 379 -7.43 11.05 21.15
C TYR A 379 -8.55 10.09 21.56
N ALA A 380 -8.22 8.89 22.05
CA ALA A 380 -9.22 7.89 22.36
C ALA A 380 -9.73 7.98 23.79
N THR A 381 -11.02 7.76 23.96
CA THR A 381 -11.70 7.65 25.27
C THR A 381 -11.47 6.26 25.87
N LYS A 382 -11.49 5.22 25.05
CA LYS A 382 -11.17 3.84 25.42
C LYS A 382 -10.23 3.20 24.42
N ILE A 383 -9.28 2.44 24.92
CA ILE A 383 -8.22 1.81 24.13
C ILE A 383 -8.24 0.30 24.42
N PHE A 384 -8.41 -0.49 23.38
CA PHE A 384 -8.36 -1.95 23.45
C PHE A 384 -7.06 -2.41 22.80
N LEU A 385 -6.08 -2.78 23.62
CA LEU A 385 -4.80 -3.30 23.16
C LEU A 385 -4.92 -4.81 22.91
N THR A 386 -4.44 -5.23 21.72
CA THR A 386 -4.59 -6.61 21.28
C THR A 386 -3.42 -7.05 20.40
N SER A 387 -3.39 -8.34 20.02
CA SER A 387 -2.41 -8.83 19.07
C SER A 387 -2.66 -8.26 17.66
N ASP A 388 -1.59 -8.14 16.91
CA ASP A 388 -1.52 -7.95 15.46
C ASP A 388 -0.77 -9.17 14.88
N ASN A 389 0.01 -9.03 13.83
CA ASN A 389 0.94 -10.05 13.36
C ASN A 389 2.16 -10.12 14.29
N SER A 390 2.10 -10.88 15.37
CA SER A 390 3.19 -10.98 16.37
C SER A 390 4.45 -11.66 15.83
N ARG A 391 4.33 -12.46 14.77
CA ARG A 391 5.41 -13.21 14.11
C ARG A 391 6.21 -14.04 15.09
N SER A 392 7.51 -13.71 15.35
CA SER A 392 8.36 -14.43 16.31
C SER A 392 8.32 -13.84 17.73
N GLU A 393 7.78 -12.62 17.91
CA GLU A 393 7.72 -11.96 19.23
C GLU A 393 6.50 -12.38 20.04
N SER A 394 6.60 -12.28 21.37
CA SER A 394 5.47 -12.47 22.27
C SER A 394 4.43 -11.36 22.12
N PRO A 395 3.15 -11.67 21.91
CA PRO A 395 2.09 -10.67 21.87
C PRO A 395 2.02 -9.81 23.14
N ASP A 396 2.25 -10.41 24.31
CA ASP A 396 2.24 -9.71 25.60
C ASP A 396 3.34 -8.64 25.66
N GLU A 397 4.58 -8.99 25.27
CA GLU A 397 5.69 -8.03 25.25
C GLU A 397 5.41 -6.86 24.32
N ILE A 398 4.79 -7.12 23.17
CA ILE A 398 4.40 -6.06 22.22
C ILE A 398 3.36 -5.13 22.86
N ILE A 399 2.34 -5.69 23.49
CA ILE A 399 1.28 -4.95 24.19
C ILE A 399 1.85 -4.11 25.33
N ASP A 400 2.76 -4.68 26.14
CA ASP A 400 3.43 -3.96 27.24
C ASP A 400 4.21 -2.75 26.73
N MET A 401 4.93 -2.89 25.60
CA MET A 401 5.64 -1.77 25.00
C MET A 401 4.69 -0.66 24.50
N ILE A 402 3.51 -1.01 23.98
CA ILE A 402 2.49 -0.04 23.61
C ILE A 402 1.94 0.64 24.86
N ALA A 403 1.57 -0.15 25.88
CA ALA A 403 1.00 0.33 27.11
C ALA A 403 1.97 1.24 27.89
N ALA A 404 3.28 1.05 27.75
CA ALA A 404 4.29 1.93 28.35
C ALA A 404 4.18 3.40 27.86
N GLY A 405 3.64 3.64 26.67
CA GLY A 405 3.37 4.97 26.13
C GLY A 405 2.09 5.62 26.67
N ILE A 406 1.24 4.90 27.41
CA ILE A 406 -0.04 5.37 27.91
C ILE A 406 0.06 5.62 29.42
N LYS A 407 -0.19 6.83 29.87
CA LYS A 407 -0.13 7.23 31.29
C LYS A 407 -1.38 6.82 32.05
N ASP A 408 -2.56 7.13 31.49
CA ASP A 408 -3.86 6.82 32.08
C ASP A 408 -4.25 5.36 31.80
N LYS A 409 -3.94 4.49 32.75
CA LYS A 409 -4.25 3.05 32.64
C LYS A 409 -5.74 2.72 32.70
N LEU A 410 -6.59 3.65 33.15
CA LEU A 410 -8.05 3.46 33.18
C LEU A 410 -8.67 3.47 31.78
N LYS A 411 -7.98 4.06 30.81
CA LYS A 411 -8.39 4.03 29.39
C LYS A 411 -8.14 2.69 28.71
N ILE A 412 -7.28 1.83 29.27
CA ILE A 412 -6.81 0.62 28.60
C ILE A 412 -7.63 -0.60 29.02
N GLN A 413 -7.99 -1.40 28.04
CA GLN A 413 -8.42 -2.78 28.19
C GLN A 413 -7.54 -3.68 27.33
N ILE A 414 -6.95 -4.72 27.90
CA ILE A 414 -6.06 -5.65 27.19
C ILE A 414 -6.79 -6.96 26.93
N ASN A 415 -6.73 -7.42 25.70
CA ASN A 415 -7.12 -8.79 25.33
C ASN A 415 -6.27 -9.25 24.14
N ILE A 416 -5.41 -10.25 24.32
CA ILE A 416 -4.54 -10.78 23.29
C ILE A 416 -5.35 -11.29 22.09
N ASP A 417 -6.48 -11.95 22.35
CA ASP A 417 -7.41 -12.41 21.33
C ASP A 417 -8.08 -11.20 20.66
N ARG A 418 -7.68 -10.94 19.41
CA ARG A 418 -8.14 -9.76 18.65
C ARG A 418 -9.63 -9.82 18.35
N GLU A 419 -10.21 -11.00 18.11
CA GLU A 419 -11.64 -11.13 17.90
C GLU A 419 -12.40 -10.69 19.16
N LYS A 420 -11.98 -11.16 20.33
CA LYS A 420 -12.58 -10.76 21.60
C LYS A 420 -12.38 -9.27 21.89
N ALA A 421 -11.21 -8.72 21.59
CA ALA A 421 -10.95 -7.28 21.75
C ALA A 421 -11.92 -6.44 20.91
N ILE A 422 -12.15 -6.81 19.67
CA ILE A 422 -13.11 -6.13 18.78
C ILE A 422 -14.54 -6.28 19.33
N GLN A 423 -14.95 -7.47 19.76
CA GLN A 423 -16.27 -7.73 20.36
C GLN A 423 -16.50 -6.87 21.61
N LEU A 424 -15.52 -6.83 22.52
CA LEU A 424 -15.57 -6.00 23.72
C LEU A 424 -15.66 -4.52 23.40
N ALA A 425 -14.91 -4.04 22.42
CA ALA A 425 -14.97 -2.66 21.98
C ALA A 425 -16.36 -2.30 21.43
N ILE A 426 -16.91 -3.12 20.54
CA ILE A 426 -18.26 -2.92 19.96
C ILE A 426 -19.34 -2.91 21.05
N ASN A 427 -19.26 -3.84 22.01
CA ASN A 427 -20.24 -3.92 23.10
C ASN A 427 -20.13 -2.74 24.07
N SER A 428 -18.94 -2.15 24.20
CA SER A 428 -18.68 -0.99 25.06
C SER A 428 -19.08 0.35 24.44
N MET A 429 -19.36 0.40 23.10
CA MET A 429 -19.69 1.64 22.40
C MET A 429 -21.02 2.21 22.86
N ASN A 430 -21.03 3.51 23.14
CA ASN A 430 -22.25 4.32 23.26
C ASN A 430 -22.83 4.64 21.87
N HIS A 431 -24.07 5.12 21.79
CA HIS A 431 -24.77 5.37 20.53
C HIS A 431 -24.05 6.35 19.59
N ASP A 432 -23.34 7.34 20.15
CA ASP A 432 -22.68 8.40 19.38
C ASP A 432 -21.16 8.15 19.22
N ALA A 433 -20.66 6.99 19.66
CA ALA A 433 -19.24 6.68 19.58
C ALA A 433 -18.86 6.15 18.19
N VAL A 434 -17.62 6.39 17.81
CA VAL A 434 -16.97 5.77 16.66
C VAL A 434 -15.88 4.81 17.15
N LEU A 435 -15.86 3.61 16.59
CA LEU A 435 -14.79 2.64 16.82
C LEU A 435 -13.81 2.64 15.66
N VAL A 436 -12.53 2.78 15.95
CA VAL A 436 -11.45 2.56 14.99
C VAL A 436 -10.79 1.22 15.28
N VAL A 437 -10.76 0.33 14.30
CA VAL A 437 -10.00 -0.93 14.34
C VAL A 437 -8.80 -0.74 13.41
N ALA A 438 -7.62 -0.52 14.01
CA ALA A 438 -6.42 -0.11 13.30
C ALA A 438 -5.34 -1.21 13.24
N GLY A 439 -4.44 -1.08 12.26
CA GLY A 439 -3.23 -1.87 12.08
C GLY A 439 -3.29 -2.84 10.90
N ARG A 440 -4.38 -3.57 10.72
CA ARG A 440 -4.48 -4.69 9.77
C ARG A 440 -5.26 -4.37 8.50
N GLY A 441 -6.24 -3.46 8.58
CA GLY A 441 -7.02 -3.00 7.42
C GLY A 441 -7.63 -4.16 6.62
N HIS A 442 -7.17 -4.34 5.38
CA HIS A 442 -7.65 -5.36 4.42
C HIS A 442 -7.07 -6.77 4.63
N GLU A 443 -6.16 -6.98 5.58
CA GLU A 443 -5.51 -8.28 5.79
C GLU A 443 -6.52 -9.36 6.21
N ASN A 444 -6.42 -10.52 5.56
CA ASN A 444 -7.29 -11.68 5.81
C ASN A 444 -6.57 -12.81 6.57
N PHE A 445 -5.36 -12.56 7.07
CA PHE A 445 -4.57 -13.54 7.81
C PHE A 445 -3.81 -12.86 8.94
N GLN A 446 -3.68 -13.54 10.06
CA GLN A 446 -2.81 -13.18 11.17
C GLN A 446 -1.60 -14.12 11.20
N ILE A 447 -0.42 -13.59 11.46
CA ILE A 447 0.83 -14.36 11.51
C ILE A 447 1.28 -14.42 12.96
N GLU A 448 1.34 -15.63 13.51
CA GLU A 448 1.76 -15.90 14.89
C GLU A 448 2.67 -17.13 14.91
N GLN A 449 3.87 -17.00 15.48
CA GLN A 449 4.86 -18.07 15.58
C GLN A 449 5.11 -18.81 14.24
N GLY A 450 5.16 -18.06 13.15
CA GLY A 450 5.34 -18.60 11.80
C GLY A 450 4.07 -19.21 11.17
N ASN A 451 2.99 -19.35 11.91
CA ASN A 451 1.72 -19.86 11.39
C ASN A 451 0.89 -18.73 10.78
N ARG A 452 0.23 -19.02 9.68
CA ARG A 452 -0.69 -18.10 8.99
C ARG A 452 -2.13 -18.52 9.27
N LEU A 453 -2.80 -17.81 10.17
CA LEU A 453 -4.17 -18.08 10.60
C LEU A 453 -5.15 -17.20 9.80
N LYS A 454 -6.25 -17.76 9.31
CA LYS A 454 -7.29 -16.97 8.64
C LYS A 454 -7.96 -16.05 9.66
N PHE A 455 -7.93 -14.75 9.39
CA PHE A 455 -8.44 -13.73 10.30
C PHE A 455 -8.72 -12.42 9.54
N SER A 456 -9.89 -11.82 9.73
CA SER A 456 -10.27 -10.56 9.09
C SER A 456 -11.04 -9.68 10.08
N ASP A 457 -10.52 -8.49 10.38
CA ASP A 457 -11.19 -7.48 11.21
C ASP A 457 -12.59 -7.16 10.65
N ARG A 458 -12.69 -7.02 9.33
CA ARG A 458 -13.94 -6.70 8.62
C ARG A 458 -15.02 -7.75 8.83
N GLU A 459 -14.67 -9.03 8.70
CA GLU A 459 -15.65 -10.12 8.86
C GLU A 459 -16.10 -10.24 10.33
N ILE A 460 -15.19 -10.02 11.28
CA ILE A 460 -15.53 -10.02 12.71
C ILE A 460 -16.50 -8.88 13.02
N VAL A 461 -16.20 -7.65 12.58
CA VAL A 461 -17.07 -6.50 12.79
C VAL A 461 -18.45 -6.72 12.19
N LYS A 462 -18.52 -7.22 10.96
CA LYS A 462 -19.80 -7.56 10.31
C LYS A 462 -20.59 -8.60 11.12
N LYS A 463 -19.92 -9.68 11.56
CA LYS A 463 -20.55 -10.73 12.37
C LYS A 463 -21.09 -10.21 13.71
N CYS A 464 -20.38 -9.26 14.35
CA CYS A 464 -20.82 -8.66 15.62
C CYS A 464 -22.03 -7.71 15.44
N LEU A 465 -22.18 -7.11 14.28
CA LEU A 465 -23.17 -6.06 14.01
C LEU A 465 -24.31 -6.52 13.06
N ALA A 466 -24.21 -7.76 12.50
CA ALA A 466 -25.34 -8.42 11.84
C ALA A 466 -26.36 -8.89 12.88
#